data_914844d69ab30d0b7731fa11db6bd8d5
#
_entry.id   914844d69ab30d0b7731fa11db6bd8d5
#
_cell.length_a   1.000
_cell.length_b   1.000
_cell.length_c   1.000
_cell.angle_alpha   90.00
_cell.angle_beta   90.00
_cell.angle_gamma   90.00
#
_symmetry.space_group_name_H-M   'P 1'
#
loop_
_entity.id
_entity.type
_entity.pdbx_description
1 polymer ?
#
loop_
_entity_poly.entity_id
_entity_poly.type
_entity_poly.pdbx_seq_one_letter_code
_entity_poly.pdbx_strand_id
1 'polypeptide(L)'
;GVIFTDVKDIKKYREEVASTKSSAEKFKKDLMDYLTADTKEINQKLINLIKRVDAVRKYLHDKEKKWDNAKREKIKSIKELIFKDRPEYLVYLAENKKWENKTFKEINIEAEIQQQYDELIRKENFIKREIEKANKEIKFKIVFESMKYLIQEDYTVISKAINDKMNEIKQTEENLRIRAEEEKQREIAELERKREIEKQEAIAKALQEKEQKETDDTQKKDTYICIKVNGLPKEIALELKQFLDKNNIKYFKEMK
;
A
#
# COMPACT_ATOMS: atom_id res chain seq x y z
N GLY A 1 7.51 -29.97 44.03
CA GLY A 1 7.60 -29.54 42.63
C GLY A 1 8.51 -28.34 42.51
N VAL A 2 9.26 -28.20 41.45
CA VAL A 2 10.09 -27.02 41.17
C VAL A 2 9.18 -25.92 40.64
N ILE A 3 9.19 -24.73 41.31
CA ILE A 3 8.44 -23.55 40.85
C ILE A 3 9.42 -22.73 40.00
N PHE A 4 9.09 -22.55 38.72
CA PHE A 4 9.87 -21.74 37.81
C PHE A 4 9.29 -20.33 37.75
N THR A 5 10.12 -19.34 38.03
CA THR A 5 9.74 -17.91 38.01
C THR A 5 10.23 -17.19 36.75
N ASP A 6 11.22 -17.72 36.07
CA ASP A 6 11.81 -17.14 34.84
C ASP A 6 11.89 -18.18 33.71
N VAL A 7 11.71 -17.70 32.48
CA VAL A 7 11.84 -18.51 31.23
C VAL A 7 13.27 -19.01 31.01
N LYS A 8 14.28 -18.25 31.44
CA LYS A 8 15.68 -18.68 31.38
C LYS A 8 15.90 -19.93 32.21
N ASP A 9 15.29 -19.99 33.40
CA ASP A 9 15.39 -21.14 34.28
C ASP A 9 14.73 -22.36 33.65
N ILE A 10 13.56 -22.19 33.03
CA ILE A 10 12.90 -23.30 32.31
C ILE A 10 13.76 -23.83 31.19
N LYS A 11 14.38 -22.96 30.36
CA LYS A 11 15.24 -23.39 29.27
C LYS A 11 16.47 -24.16 29.79
N LYS A 12 17.14 -23.62 30.81
CA LYS A 12 18.30 -24.26 31.45
C LYS A 12 17.93 -25.64 32.00
N TYR A 13 16.82 -25.71 32.76
CA TYR A 13 16.35 -26.98 33.31
C TYR A 13 15.94 -27.99 32.23
N ARG A 14 15.38 -27.53 31.11
CA ARG A 14 15.07 -28.40 29.97
C ARG A 14 16.32 -29.01 29.36
N GLU A 15 17.39 -28.23 29.21
CA GLU A 15 18.68 -28.72 28.69
C GLU A 15 19.33 -29.71 29.68
N GLU A 16 19.28 -29.39 30.98
CA GLU A 16 19.78 -30.29 32.04
C GLU A 16 19.00 -31.62 32.08
N VAL A 17 17.67 -31.55 31.96
CA VAL A 17 16.80 -32.73 31.91
C VAL A 17 17.08 -33.56 30.65
N ALA A 18 17.31 -32.94 29.50
CA ALA A 18 17.65 -33.62 28.25
C ALA A 18 19.03 -34.32 28.35
N SER A 19 20.02 -33.66 28.96
CA SER A 19 21.35 -34.24 29.24
C SER A 19 21.27 -35.42 30.21
N THR A 20 20.49 -35.27 31.28
CA THR A 20 20.26 -36.35 32.27
C THR A 20 19.60 -37.56 31.62
N LYS A 21 18.60 -37.33 30.72
CA LYS A 21 17.99 -38.43 29.94
C LYS A 21 19.04 -39.17 29.09
N SER A 22 19.83 -38.43 28.30
CA SER A 22 20.87 -39.03 27.44
C SER A 22 21.87 -39.83 28.26
N SER A 23 22.31 -39.32 29.41
CA SER A 23 23.22 -40.01 30.33
C SER A 23 22.60 -41.29 30.91
N ALA A 24 21.32 -41.25 31.28
CA ALA A 24 20.60 -42.43 31.79
C ALA A 24 20.43 -43.51 30.69
N GLU A 25 20.15 -43.10 29.45
CA GLU A 25 20.04 -44.03 28.31
C GLU A 25 21.39 -44.67 27.99
N LYS A 26 22.48 -43.91 28.01
CA LYS A 26 23.85 -44.44 27.84
C LYS A 26 24.19 -45.39 28.97
N PHE A 27 24.00 -45.01 30.23
CA PHE A 27 24.25 -45.87 31.39
C PHE A 27 23.40 -47.15 31.33
N LYS A 28 22.13 -47.05 30.91
CA LYS A 28 21.28 -48.24 30.71
C LYS A 28 21.92 -49.20 29.71
N LYS A 29 22.42 -48.69 28.56
CA LYS A 29 23.05 -49.50 27.51
C LYS A 29 24.30 -50.17 28.05
N ASP A 30 25.22 -49.42 28.65
CA ASP A 30 26.50 -49.90 29.18
C ASP A 30 26.26 -50.96 30.27
N LEU A 31 25.26 -50.78 31.10
CA LEU A 31 24.88 -51.71 32.17
C LEU A 31 24.26 -52.99 31.59
N MET A 32 23.46 -52.91 30.54
CA MET A 32 22.86 -54.07 29.88
C MET A 32 23.92 -54.93 29.18
N ASP A 33 24.94 -54.32 28.64
CA ASP A 33 26.08 -55.01 28.00
C ASP A 33 26.94 -55.76 29.06
N TYR A 34 27.00 -55.26 30.29
CA TYR A 34 27.80 -55.84 31.37
C TYR A 34 27.05 -56.87 32.22
N LEU A 35 25.74 -56.74 32.38
CA LEU A 35 24.96 -57.58 33.28
C LEU A 35 24.08 -58.59 32.55
N THR A 36 24.28 -59.86 32.81
CA THR A 36 23.43 -60.96 32.35
C THR A 36 22.11 -61.03 33.10
N ALA A 37 21.23 -61.92 32.72
CA ALA A 37 19.76 -62.14 32.98
C ALA A 37 19.11 -61.71 34.33
N ASP A 38 19.86 -61.49 35.41
CA ASP A 38 19.30 -61.10 36.74
C ASP A 38 18.97 -59.60 36.91
N THR A 39 19.09 -58.84 35.84
CA THR A 39 18.97 -57.38 35.86
C THR A 39 17.58 -56.84 35.50
N LYS A 40 16.55 -57.64 35.41
CA LYS A 40 15.19 -57.21 35.05
C LYS A 40 14.68 -56.10 35.96
N GLU A 41 14.97 -56.17 37.26
CA GLU A 41 14.53 -55.15 38.21
C GLU A 41 15.24 -53.79 38.00
N ILE A 42 16.56 -53.84 37.79
CA ILE A 42 17.39 -52.64 37.53
C ILE A 42 16.97 -52.03 36.20
N ASN A 43 16.77 -52.83 35.17
CA ASN A 43 16.28 -52.37 33.86
C ASN A 43 14.91 -51.71 33.98
N GLN A 44 13.98 -52.28 34.76
CA GLN A 44 12.69 -51.70 35.01
C GLN A 44 12.80 -50.35 35.75
N LYS A 45 13.69 -50.22 36.72
CA LYS A 45 13.97 -48.97 37.42
C LYS A 45 14.54 -47.91 36.47
N LEU A 46 15.45 -48.26 35.56
CA LEU A 46 16.00 -47.37 34.52
C LEU A 46 14.92 -46.92 33.53
N ILE A 47 14.11 -47.85 33.05
CA ILE A 47 12.95 -47.51 32.17
C ILE A 47 12.01 -46.51 32.86
N ASN A 48 11.71 -46.74 34.15
CA ASN A 48 10.86 -45.85 34.92
C ASN A 48 11.52 -44.47 35.13
N LEU A 49 12.84 -44.42 35.34
CA LEU A 49 13.60 -43.18 35.42
C LEU A 49 13.53 -42.40 34.10
N ILE A 50 13.82 -43.06 32.98
CA ILE A 50 13.73 -42.47 31.63
C ILE A 50 12.32 -41.89 31.39
N LYS A 51 11.26 -42.65 31.70
CA LYS A 51 9.86 -42.15 31.57
C LYS A 51 9.61 -40.89 32.40
N ARG A 52 10.15 -40.85 33.64
CA ARG A 52 10.03 -39.67 34.49
C ARG A 52 10.77 -38.44 33.91
N VAL A 53 11.99 -38.66 33.39
CA VAL A 53 12.78 -37.63 32.73
C VAL A 53 12.04 -37.10 31.48
N ASP A 54 11.48 -37.99 30.68
CA ASP A 54 10.66 -37.58 29.51
C ASP A 54 9.41 -36.78 29.89
N ALA A 55 8.73 -37.17 30.97
CA ALA A 55 7.58 -36.43 31.46
C ALA A 55 7.95 -35.00 31.90
N VAL A 56 9.06 -34.85 32.61
CA VAL A 56 9.58 -33.52 32.99
C VAL A 56 9.98 -32.70 31.76
N ARG A 57 10.69 -33.29 30.81
CA ARG A 57 11.05 -32.64 29.55
C ARG A 57 9.82 -32.13 28.80
N LYS A 58 8.80 -32.96 28.67
CA LYS A 58 7.53 -32.57 28.04
C LYS A 58 6.87 -31.41 28.79
N TYR A 59 6.79 -31.50 30.11
CA TYR A 59 6.25 -30.42 30.94
C TYR A 59 6.98 -29.08 30.73
N LEU A 60 8.31 -29.10 30.73
CA LEU A 60 9.13 -27.90 30.51
C LEU A 60 8.91 -27.33 29.10
N HIS A 61 8.84 -28.17 28.08
CA HIS A 61 8.54 -27.73 26.73
C HIS A 61 7.17 -27.10 26.59
N ASP A 62 6.15 -27.69 27.24
CA ASP A 62 4.79 -27.13 27.23
C ASP A 62 4.71 -25.80 27.96
N LYS A 63 5.47 -25.65 29.06
CA LYS A 63 5.62 -24.36 29.77
C LYS A 63 6.28 -23.29 28.88
N GLU A 64 7.36 -23.65 28.19
CA GLU A 64 8.06 -22.76 27.27
C GLU A 64 7.13 -22.27 26.15
N LYS A 65 6.39 -23.19 25.50
CA LYS A 65 5.40 -22.85 24.48
C LYS A 65 4.32 -21.89 25.00
N LYS A 66 3.82 -22.13 26.22
CA LYS A 66 2.81 -21.24 26.83
C LYS A 66 3.36 -19.82 27.01
N TRP A 67 4.61 -19.68 27.39
CA TRP A 67 5.23 -18.37 27.57
C TRP A 67 5.48 -17.67 26.23
N ASP A 68 5.96 -18.40 25.22
CA ASP A 68 6.16 -17.85 23.87
C ASP A 68 4.83 -17.37 23.28
N ASN A 69 3.78 -18.17 23.44
CA ASN A 69 2.44 -17.77 23.00
C ASN A 69 1.91 -16.54 23.77
N ALA A 70 2.07 -16.53 25.09
CA ALA A 70 1.65 -15.37 25.89
C ALA A 70 2.39 -14.09 25.48
N LYS A 71 3.68 -14.19 25.16
CA LYS A 71 4.44 -13.04 24.68
C LYS A 71 3.98 -12.57 23.29
N ARG A 72 3.70 -13.49 22.36
CA ARG A 72 3.14 -13.15 21.05
C ARG A 72 1.79 -12.46 21.17
N GLU A 73 0.90 -12.95 22.03
CA GLU A 73 -0.38 -12.29 22.28
C GLU A 73 -0.21 -10.88 22.86
N LYS A 74 0.75 -10.68 23.76
CA LYS A 74 1.06 -9.34 24.28
C LYS A 74 1.58 -8.40 23.18
N ILE A 75 2.51 -8.87 22.34
CA ILE A 75 3.00 -8.08 21.20
C ILE A 75 1.84 -7.70 20.28
N LYS A 76 0.95 -8.65 20.00
CA LYS A 76 -0.25 -8.41 19.20
C LYS A 76 -1.15 -7.34 19.85
N SER A 77 -1.43 -7.46 21.14
CA SER A 77 -2.23 -6.48 21.88
C SER A 77 -1.61 -5.08 21.87
N ILE A 78 -0.28 -4.97 21.99
CA ILE A 78 0.44 -3.69 21.90
C ILE A 78 0.27 -3.09 20.50
N LYS A 79 0.44 -3.89 19.45
CA LYS A 79 0.23 -3.45 18.06
C LYS A 79 -1.20 -2.94 17.85
N GLU A 80 -2.20 -3.70 18.29
CA GLU A 80 -3.61 -3.34 18.16
C GLU A 80 -3.95 -2.06 18.93
N LEU A 81 -3.35 -1.88 20.11
CA LEU A 81 -3.57 -0.68 20.94
C LEU A 81 -2.98 0.58 20.26
N ILE A 82 -1.73 0.51 19.83
CA ILE A 82 -1.02 1.66 19.25
C ILE A 82 -1.63 2.03 17.89
N PHE A 83 -1.97 1.04 17.06
CA PHE A 83 -2.54 1.26 15.74
C PHE A 83 -4.07 1.36 15.72
N LYS A 84 -4.71 1.50 16.89
CA LYS A 84 -6.18 1.54 17.01
C LYS A 84 -6.83 2.56 16.09
N ASP A 85 -6.26 3.75 15.98
CA ASP A 85 -6.80 4.85 15.17
C ASP A 85 -6.45 4.75 13.68
N ARG A 86 -5.45 3.94 13.35
CA ARG A 86 -4.93 3.73 11.99
C ARG A 86 -4.56 2.26 11.75
N PRO A 87 -5.50 1.32 11.83
CA PRO A 87 -5.22 -0.11 11.71
C PRO A 87 -4.62 -0.49 10.35
N GLU A 88 -4.91 0.30 9.31
CA GLU A 88 -4.35 0.11 7.98
C GLU A 88 -2.82 0.31 7.91
N TYR A 89 -2.22 0.97 8.90
CA TYR A 89 -0.78 1.19 8.96
C TYR A 89 0.00 0.02 9.57
N LEU A 90 -0.68 -0.97 10.14
CA LEU A 90 -0.04 -2.19 10.63
C LEU A 90 0.77 -2.92 9.55
N VAL A 91 0.35 -2.83 8.29
CA VAL A 91 1.05 -3.44 7.15
C VAL A 91 2.44 -2.84 6.92
N TYR A 92 2.67 -1.61 7.36
CA TYR A 92 3.94 -0.90 7.22
C TYR A 92 4.87 -1.08 8.42
N LEU A 93 4.41 -1.75 9.49
CA LEU A 93 5.21 -2.01 10.69
C LEU A 93 6.33 -3.01 10.38
N ALA A 94 7.58 -2.60 10.54
CA ALA A 94 8.73 -3.48 10.45
C ALA A 94 8.85 -4.34 11.71
N GLU A 95 8.70 -5.65 11.55
CA GLU A 95 8.79 -6.58 12.65
C GLU A 95 10.25 -6.82 13.06
N ASN A 96 10.55 -6.60 14.34
CA ASN A 96 11.85 -6.92 14.90
C ASN A 96 11.80 -8.32 15.54
N LYS A 97 12.55 -9.27 14.97
CA LYS A 97 12.66 -10.64 15.50
C LYS A 97 13.11 -10.71 16.97
N LYS A 98 13.78 -9.66 17.46
CA LYS A 98 14.19 -9.56 18.87
C LYS A 98 13.00 -9.42 19.83
N TRP A 99 11.83 -8.98 19.35
CA TRP A 99 10.63 -8.85 20.21
C TRP A 99 10.20 -10.19 20.80
N GLU A 100 10.39 -11.29 20.07
CA GLU A 100 10.08 -12.63 20.57
C GLU A 100 11.13 -13.14 21.59
N ASN A 101 12.29 -12.49 21.69
CA ASN A 101 13.30 -12.90 22.66
C ASN A 101 12.81 -12.72 24.09
N LYS A 102 13.01 -13.73 24.93
CA LYS A 102 12.57 -13.78 26.32
C LYS A 102 13.13 -12.65 27.18
N THR A 103 14.34 -12.17 26.83
CA THR A 103 15.02 -11.09 27.56
C THR A 103 14.63 -9.69 27.09
N PHE A 104 13.92 -9.57 25.96
CA PHE A 104 13.51 -8.26 25.45
C PHE A 104 12.26 -7.78 26.19
N LYS A 105 12.40 -6.67 26.89
CA LYS A 105 11.34 -6.13 27.78
C LYS A 105 10.16 -5.59 26.97
N GLU A 106 8.95 -5.77 27.48
CA GLU A 106 7.70 -5.30 26.86
C GLU A 106 7.71 -3.77 26.62
N ILE A 107 8.23 -3.00 27.57
CA ILE A 107 8.36 -1.55 27.44
C ILE A 107 9.21 -1.13 26.25
N ASN A 108 10.24 -1.89 25.91
CA ASN A 108 11.07 -1.61 24.74
C ASN A 108 10.35 -1.97 23.43
N ILE A 109 9.52 -3.03 23.46
CA ILE A 109 8.67 -3.40 22.31
C ILE A 109 7.67 -2.28 22.05
N GLU A 110 6.98 -1.85 23.07
CA GLU A 110 6.01 -0.75 23.00
C GLU A 110 6.66 0.54 22.48
N ALA A 111 7.84 0.89 23.01
CA ALA A 111 8.58 2.07 22.57
C ALA A 111 9.00 1.99 21.10
N GLU A 112 9.51 0.82 20.62
CA GLU A 112 9.89 0.64 19.22
C GLU A 112 8.68 0.69 18.28
N ILE A 113 7.55 0.08 18.67
CA ILE A 113 6.31 0.10 17.89
C ILE A 113 5.75 1.52 17.85
N GLN A 114 5.71 2.22 18.99
CA GLN A 114 5.26 3.61 19.08
C GLN A 114 6.12 4.54 18.22
N GLN A 115 7.44 4.38 18.25
CA GLN A 115 8.35 5.16 17.41
C GLN A 115 8.07 4.97 15.91
N GLN A 116 7.84 3.73 15.47
CA GLN A 116 7.50 3.45 14.08
C GLN A 116 6.13 4.05 13.71
N TYR A 117 5.14 3.94 14.59
CA TYR A 117 3.83 4.55 14.39
C TYR A 117 3.93 6.07 14.25
N ASP A 118 4.63 6.72 15.18
CA ASP A 118 4.83 8.17 15.15
C ASP A 118 5.53 8.64 13.87
N GLU A 119 6.48 7.86 13.37
CA GLU A 119 7.16 8.14 12.11
C GLU A 119 6.20 8.03 10.91
N LEU A 120 5.34 7.01 10.87
CA LEU A 120 4.30 6.89 9.84
C LEU A 120 3.33 8.07 9.86
N ILE A 121 2.90 8.50 11.04
CA ILE A 121 2.02 9.68 11.19
C ILE A 121 2.74 10.97 10.74
N ARG A 122 4.03 11.13 11.06
CA ARG A 122 4.82 12.27 10.58
C ARG A 122 4.92 12.28 9.04
N LYS A 123 5.15 11.12 8.43
CA LYS A 123 5.21 10.99 6.97
C LYS A 123 3.85 11.24 6.33
N GLU A 124 2.76 10.74 6.91
CA GLU A 124 1.40 11.06 6.45
C GLU A 124 1.16 12.56 6.43
N ASN A 125 1.46 13.23 7.54
CA ASN A 125 1.28 14.68 7.66
C ASN A 125 2.21 15.45 6.69
N PHE A 126 3.41 14.96 6.48
CA PHE A 126 4.32 15.53 5.50
C PHE A 126 3.78 15.41 4.08
N ILE A 127 3.33 14.22 3.66
CA ILE A 127 2.70 14.00 2.35
C ILE A 127 1.51 14.94 2.15
N LYS A 128 0.59 15.00 3.14
CA LYS A 128 -0.57 15.90 3.07
C LYS A 128 -0.18 17.36 2.88
N ARG A 129 0.81 17.82 3.63
CA ARG A 129 1.30 19.20 3.53
C ARG A 129 1.94 19.50 2.18
N GLU A 130 2.76 18.58 1.65
CA GLU A 130 3.38 18.74 0.33
C GLU A 130 2.33 18.71 -0.80
N ILE A 131 1.33 17.82 -0.70
CA ILE A 131 0.18 17.80 -1.61
C ILE A 131 -0.60 19.11 -1.53
N GLU A 132 -0.83 19.65 -0.34
CA GLU A 132 -1.54 20.93 -0.17
C GLU A 132 -0.78 22.08 -0.84
N LYS A 133 0.55 22.11 -0.72
CA LYS A 133 1.40 23.09 -1.41
C LYS A 133 1.27 22.93 -2.93
N ALA A 134 1.45 21.72 -3.45
CA ALA A 134 1.34 21.44 -4.88
C ALA A 134 -0.04 21.82 -5.43
N ASN A 135 -1.09 21.53 -4.66
CA ASN A 135 -2.47 21.83 -5.03
C ASN A 135 -2.81 23.32 -5.10
N LYS A 136 -1.98 24.21 -4.54
CA LYS A 136 -2.17 25.66 -4.73
C LYS A 136 -1.77 26.10 -6.14
N GLU A 137 -0.94 25.34 -6.82
CA GLU A 137 -0.36 25.69 -8.12
C GLU A 137 -1.03 24.99 -9.31
N ILE A 138 -1.92 24.04 -9.08
CA ILE A 138 -2.59 23.23 -10.09
C ILE A 138 -4.10 23.24 -9.93
N LYS A 139 -4.83 23.06 -11.03
CA LYS A 139 -6.29 22.97 -11.04
C LYS A 139 -6.76 21.55 -10.72
N PHE A 140 -6.13 20.54 -11.35
CA PHE A 140 -6.41 19.12 -11.10
C PHE A 140 -5.72 18.67 -9.84
N LYS A 141 -6.50 18.54 -8.75
CA LYS A 141 -5.95 18.31 -7.41
C LYS A 141 -5.41 16.89 -7.24
N ILE A 142 -4.22 16.81 -6.66
CA ILE A 142 -3.64 15.55 -6.16
C ILE A 142 -4.38 15.18 -4.88
N VAL A 143 -4.84 13.94 -4.77
CA VAL A 143 -5.47 13.40 -3.56
C VAL A 143 -4.48 12.53 -2.80
N PHE A 144 -4.58 12.54 -1.46
CA PHE A 144 -3.67 11.79 -0.58
C PHE A 144 -3.64 10.30 -0.93
N GLU A 145 -4.79 9.69 -1.20
CA GLU A 145 -4.90 8.26 -1.49
C GLU A 145 -4.05 7.82 -2.70
N SER A 146 -3.89 8.69 -3.69
CA SER A 146 -3.03 8.40 -4.85
C SER A 146 -1.54 8.41 -4.53
N MET A 147 -1.13 9.01 -3.41
CA MET A 147 0.26 9.15 -2.96
C MET A 147 0.55 8.38 -1.67
N LYS A 148 -0.44 7.65 -1.12
CA LYS A 148 -0.32 6.91 0.14
C LYS A 148 0.81 5.88 0.12
N TYR A 149 1.14 5.31 -1.03
CA TYR A 149 2.24 4.36 -1.21
C TYR A 149 3.61 4.93 -0.84
N LEU A 150 3.76 6.26 -0.85
CA LEU A 150 5.00 6.96 -0.49
C LEU A 150 5.28 6.95 1.02
N ILE A 151 4.38 6.45 1.86
CA ILE A 151 4.52 6.51 3.32
C ILE A 151 5.74 5.73 3.84
N GLN A 152 6.25 4.77 3.05
CA GLN A 152 7.46 4.01 3.38
C GLN A 152 8.75 4.68 2.90
N GLU A 153 8.64 5.64 2.00
CA GLU A 153 9.78 6.29 1.37
C GLU A 153 10.41 7.37 2.26
N ASP A 154 11.61 7.82 1.88
CA ASP A 154 12.27 8.94 2.53
C ASP A 154 11.63 10.27 2.14
N TYR A 155 11.71 11.26 3.03
CA TYR A 155 11.12 12.60 2.83
C TYR A 155 11.55 13.27 1.53
N THR A 156 12.79 13.06 1.10
CA THR A 156 13.31 13.57 -0.18
C THR A 156 12.63 12.91 -1.39
N VAL A 157 12.40 11.59 -1.32
CA VAL A 157 11.71 10.83 -2.36
C VAL A 157 10.24 11.25 -2.42
N ILE A 158 9.60 11.41 -1.27
CA ILE A 158 8.22 11.90 -1.16
C ILE A 158 8.08 13.27 -1.83
N SER A 159 8.92 14.25 -1.45
CA SER A 159 8.87 15.58 -2.04
C SER A 159 9.09 15.57 -3.54
N LYS A 160 10.06 14.78 -4.01
CA LYS A 160 10.34 14.63 -5.45
C LYS A 160 9.14 14.05 -6.19
N ALA A 161 8.59 12.94 -5.70
CA ALA A 161 7.46 12.28 -6.34
C ALA A 161 6.21 13.18 -6.44
N ILE A 162 5.93 13.98 -5.41
CA ILE A 162 4.83 14.93 -5.40
C ILE A 162 5.10 16.07 -6.40
N ASN A 163 6.32 16.59 -6.44
CA ASN A 163 6.71 17.63 -7.39
C ASN A 163 6.66 17.13 -8.85
N ASP A 164 7.14 15.92 -9.09
CA ASP A 164 7.07 15.30 -10.42
C ASP A 164 5.61 15.16 -10.86
N LYS A 165 4.73 14.71 -9.95
CA LYS A 165 3.30 14.60 -10.22
C LYS A 165 2.63 15.95 -10.47
N MET A 166 3.01 16.97 -9.70
CA MET A 166 2.54 18.34 -9.93
C MET A 166 2.95 18.85 -11.30
N ASN A 167 4.20 18.61 -11.70
CA ASN A 167 4.71 19.05 -13.00
C ASN A 167 4.00 18.33 -14.16
N GLU A 168 3.75 17.03 -14.02
CA GLU A 168 2.96 16.25 -14.98
C GLU A 168 1.55 16.84 -15.17
N ILE A 169 0.90 17.20 -14.07
CA ILE A 169 -0.42 17.83 -14.09
C ILE A 169 -0.35 19.20 -14.74
N LYS A 170 0.61 20.06 -14.36
CA LYS A 170 0.81 21.38 -14.99
C LYS A 170 0.97 21.27 -16.51
N GLN A 171 1.79 20.32 -16.96
CA GLN A 171 1.98 20.09 -18.39
C GLN A 171 0.70 19.64 -19.09
N THR A 172 -0.09 18.82 -18.41
CA THR A 172 -1.40 18.39 -18.92
C THR A 172 -2.39 19.56 -18.98
N GLU A 173 -2.46 20.39 -17.94
CA GLU A 173 -3.30 21.59 -17.90
C GLU A 173 -2.92 22.58 -19.01
N GLU A 174 -1.63 22.79 -19.23
CA GLU A 174 -1.13 23.67 -20.30
C GLU A 174 -1.46 23.12 -21.69
N ASN A 175 -1.28 21.82 -21.90
CA ASN A 175 -1.66 21.17 -23.16
C ASN A 175 -3.17 21.28 -23.43
N LEU A 176 -3.99 21.16 -22.39
CA LEU A 176 -5.44 21.35 -22.51
C LEU A 176 -5.79 22.83 -22.81
N ARG A 177 -5.08 23.77 -22.20
CA ARG A 177 -5.26 25.21 -22.46
C ARG A 177 -4.90 25.56 -23.90
N ILE A 178 -3.75 25.07 -24.39
CA ILE A 178 -3.32 25.30 -25.78
C ILE A 178 -4.35 24.76 -26.76
N ARG A 179 -4.81 23.51 -26.54
CA ARG A 179 -5.85 22.91 -27.39
C ARG A 179 -7.16 23.69 -27.39
N ALA A 180 -7.60 24.12 -26.22
CA ALA A 180 -8.82 24.94 -26.12
C ALA A 180 -8.66 26.29 -26.82
N GLU A 181 -7.47 26.90 -26.77
CA GLU A 181 -7.19 28.14 -27.47
C GLU A 181 -7.13 27.96 -28.98
N GLU A 182 -6.48 26.88 -29.45
CA GLU A 182 -6.44 26.52 -30.88
C GLU A 182 -7.85 26.24 -31.41
N GLU A 183 -8.70 25.58 -30.61
CA GLU A 183 -10.09 25.29 -30.99
C GLU A 183 -10.89 26.60 -31.14
N LYS A 184 -10.77 27.50 -30.15
CA LYS A 184 -11.40 28.84 -30.25
C LYS A 184 -10.93 29.61 -31.47
N GLN A 185 -9.62 29.58 -31.74
CA GLN A 185 -9.07 30.25 -32.92
C GLN A 185 -9.62 29.65 -34.23
N ARG A 186 -9.78 28.33 -34.28
CA ARG A 186 -10.40 27.64 -35.42
C ARG A 186 -11.88 28.04 -35.59
N GLU A 187 -12.63 28.09 -34.49
CA GLU A 187 -14.01 28.53 -34.49
C GLU A 187 -14.14 29.98 -34.97
N ILE A 188 -13.27 30.86 -34.46
CA ILE A 188 -13.26 32.29 -34.89
C ILE A 188 -12.91 32.38 -36.37
N ALA A 189 -11.87 31.68 -36.83
CA ALA A 189 -11.46 31.67 -38.23
C ALA A 189 -12.56 31.08 -39.15
N GLU A 190 -13.29 30.07 -38.70
CA GLU A 190 -14.43 29.51 -39.43
C GLU A 190 -15.61 30.50 -39.50
N LEU A 191 -15.88 31.18 -38.38
CA LEU A 191 -16.92 32.21 -38.31
C LEU A 191 -16.58 33.40 -39.22
N GLU A 192 -15.33 33.82 -39.24
CA GLU A 192 -14.84 34.86 -40.13
C GLU A 192 -14.94 34.45 -41.60
N ARG A 193 -14.54 33.21 -41.91
CA ARG A 193 -14.73 32.65 -43.28
C ARG A 193 -16.20 32.59 -43.67
N LYS A 194 -17.07 32.15 -42.80
CA LYS A 194 -18.53 32.15 -43.07
C LYS A 194 -19.06 33.58 -43.33
N ARG A 195 -18.64 34.53 -42.51
CA ARG A 195 -18.99 35.94 -42.72
C ARG A 195 -18.44 36.51 -44.01
N GLU A 196 -17.24 36.12 -44.40
CA GLU A 196 -16.62 36.54 -45.64
C GLU A 196 -17.34 35.91 -46.85
N ILE A 197 -17.69 34.62 -46.77
CA ILE A 197 -18.50 33.94 -47.76
C ILE A 197 -19.92 34.60 -47.86
N GLU A 198 -20.57 34.84 -46.71
CA GLU A 198 -21.86 35.53 -46.68
C GLU A 198 -21.81 36.94 -47.30
N LYS A 199 -20.70 37.67 -47.02
CA LYS A 199 -20.49 38.99 -47.65
C LYS A 199 -20.26 38.86 -49.16
N GLN A 200 -19.46 37.87 -49.57
CA GLN A 200 -19.21 37.59 -51.01
C GLN A 200 -20.49 37.10 -51.70
N GLU A 201 -21.28 36.24 -51.02
CA GLU A 201 -22.57 35.81 -51.54
C GLU A 201 -23.61 36.96 -51.55
N ALA A 202 -23.59 37.83 -50.52
CA ALA A 202 -24.44 39.00 -50.51
C ALA A 202 -24.03 39.99 -51.62
N ILE A 203 -22.74 40.18 -51.84
CA ILE A 203 -22.22 40.97 -52.97
C ILE A 203 -22.56 40.31 -54.30
N ALA A 204 -22.37 38.99 -54.40
CA ALA A 204 -22.71 38.21 -55.63
C ALA A 204 -24.23 38.22 -55.87
N LYS A 205 -25.06 38.09 -54.81
CA LYS A 205 -26.50 38.22 -54.91
C LYS A 205 -26.93 39.65 -55.25
N ALA A 206 -26.29 40.67 -54.67
CA ALA A 206 -26.53 42.07 -55.03
C ALA A 206 -26.06 42.38 -56.46
N LEU A 207 -25.05 41.68 -56.95
CA LEU A 207 -24.63 41.72 -58.37
C LEU A 207 -25.58 40.92 -59.27
N GLN A 208 -26.03 39.74 -58.83
CA GLN A 208 -27.00 38.92 -59.52
C GLN A 208 -28.43 39.46 -59.45
N GLU A 209 -28.84 40.10 -58.33
CA GLU A 209 -30.10 40.83 -58.27
C GLU A 209 -30.10 42.05 -59.19
N LYS A 210 -28.92 42.51 -59.54
CA LYS A 210 -28.78 43.50 -60.64
C LYS A 210 -28.83 42.85 -62.00
N GLU A 211 -28.51 41.57 -62.14
CA GLU A 211 -28.48 40.89 -63.43
C GLU A 211 -29.62 39.90 -63.68
N GLN A 212 -30.20 39.34 -62.64
CA GLN A 212 -31.37 38.46 -62.84
C GLN A 212 -32.10 38.22 -61.51
N LYS A 213 -33.35 38.52 -61.49
CA LYS A 213 -34.34 37.81 -60.68
C LYS A 213 -34.35 36.38 -61.23
N GLU A 214 -33.86 35.45 -60.47
CA GLU A 214 -34.40 34.08 -60.49
C GLU A 214 -33.55 33.10 -59.67
N THR A 215 -34.29 32.32 -58.90
CA THR A 215 -34.16 30.92 -58.42
C THR A 215 -33.31 30.55 -57.20
N ASP A 216 -34.02 30.27 -56.20
CA ASP A 216 -34.23 29.17 -55.23
C ASP A 216 -33.11 28.19 -54.82
N ASP A 217 -32.97 28.10 -53.48
CA ASP A 217 -32.99 26.93 -52.57
C ASP A 217 -31.81 25.95 -52.47
N THR A 218 -31.35 25.63 -51.26
CA THR A 218 -31.32 24.33 -50.55
C THR A 218 -30.14 24.02 -49.56
N GLN A 219 -30.55 23.65 -48.38
CA GLN A 219 -30.08 22.58 -47.45
C GLN A 219 -28.82 22.70 -46.55
N LYS A 220 -29.11 22.53 -45.24
CA LYS A 220 -28.21 22.39 -44.08
C LYS A 220 -27.53 21.02 -44.02
N LYS A 221 -26.29 20.99 -43.53
CA LYS A 221 -25.64 19.79 -42.95
C LYS A 221 -24.93 20.11 -41.64
N ASP A 222 -25.15 19.26 -40.69
CA ASP A 222 -24.53 19.32 -39.36
C ASP A 222 -23.07 18.87 -39.40
N THR A 223 -22.20 19.56 -38.67
CA THR A 223 -20.76 19.24 -38.60
C THR A 223 -20.39 18.82 -37.20
N TYR A 224 -19.69 17.71 -37.07
CA TYR A 224 -19.17 17.19 -35.80
C TYR A 224 -17.65 17.44 -35.70
N ILE A 225 -17.17 17.86 -34.51
CA ILE A 225 -15.73 18.02 -34.23
C ILE A 225 -15.28 16.82 -33.39
N CYS A 226 -14.26 16.09 -33.87
CA CYS A 226 -13.70 14.94 -33.19
C CYS A 226 -12.33 15.30 -32.60
N ILE A 227 -12.19 15.24 -31.28
CA ILE A 227 -10.91 15.48 -30.59
C ILE A 227 -10.36 14.14 -30.10
N LYS A 228 -9.18 13.75 -30.60
CA LYS A 228 -8.49 12.54 -30.18
C LYS A 228 -7.45 12.88 -29.10
N VAL A 229 -7.65 12.37 -27.88
CA VAL A 229 -6.74 12.57 -26.76
C VAL A 229 -5.95 11.29 -26.55
N ASN A 230 -4.62 11.33 -26.78
CA ASN A 230 -3.73 10.19 -26.63
C ASN A 230 -2.79 10.38 -25.43
N GLY A 231 -2.53 9.32 -24.65
CA GLY A 231 -1.47 9.29 -23.64
C GLY A 231 -1.82 9.87 -22.26
N LEU A 232 -3.11 9.99 -21.92
CA LEU A 232 -3.51 10.41 -20.57
C LEU A 232 -3.24 9.29 -19.54
N PRO A 233 -2.66 9.61 -18.38
CA PRO A 233 -2.65 8.74 -17.20
C PRO A 233 -4.07 8.33 -16.81
N LYS A 234 -4.21 7.12 -16.24
CA LYS A 234 -5.54 6.54 -15.92
C LYS A 234 -6.41 7.46 -15.04
N GLU A 235 -5.77 8.13 -14.08
CA GLU A 235 -6.42 9.05 -13.15
C GLU A 235 -7.03 10.26 -13.88
N ILE A 236 -6.25 10.89 -14.74
CA ILE A 236 -6.67 12.06 -15.52
C ILE A 236 -7.71 11.68 -16.58
N ALA A 237 -7.58 10.47 -17.15
CA ALA A 237 -8.58 9.96 -18.08
C ALA A 237 -9.95 9.75 -17.40
N LEU A 238 -9.97 9.37 -16.12
CA LEU A 238 -11.19 9.21 -15.32
C LEU A 238 -11.85 10.57 -15.02
N GLU A 239 -11.05 11.57 -14.67
CA GLU A 239 -11.52 12.94 -14.40
C GLU A 239 -12.06 13.61 -15.68
N LEU A 240 -11.35 13.46 -16.79
CA LEU A 240 -11.80 13.94 -18.08
C LEU A 240 -13.12 13.27 -18.50
N LYS A 241 -13.26 11.96 -18.25
CA LYS A 241 -14.51 11.25 -18.47
C LYS A 241 -15.65 11.83 -17.64
N GLN A 242 -15.43 12.05 -16.34
CA GLN A 242 -16.44 12.64 -15.47
C GLN A 242 -16.85 14.06 -15.93
N PHE A 243 -15.89 14.85 -16.40
CA PHE A 243 -16.14 16.17 -16.94
C PHE A 243 -16.99 16.12 -18.23
N LEU A 244 -16.66 15.21 -19.15
CA LEU A 244 -17.40 15.02 -20.40
C LEU A 244 -18.82 14.52 -20.14
N ASP A 245 -18.98 13.55 -19.23
CA ASP A 245 -20.28 13.02 -18.81
C ASP A 245 -21.14 14.10 -18.15
N LYS A 246 -20.55 14.92 -17.27
CA LYS A 246 -21.23 16.03 -16.57
C LYS A 246 -21.74 17.13 -17.53
N ASN A 247 -21.03 17.32 -18.65
CA ASN A 247 -21.39 18.34 -19.66
C ASN A 247 -22.11 17.75 -20.87
N ASN A 248 -22.60 16.50 -20.83
CA ASN A 248 -23.29 15.80 -21.91
C ASN A 248 -22.52 15.76 -23.25
N ILE A 249 -21.19 15.75 -23.21
CA ILE A 249 -20.34 15.69 -24.40
C ILE A 249 -20.13 14.22 -24.78
N LYS A 250 -20.56 13.82 -25.98
CA LYS A 250 -20.39 12.44 -26.47
C LYS A 250 -18.93 12.16 -26.83
N TYR A 251 -18.38 11.07 -26.29
CA TYR A 251 -17.02 10.60 -26.58
C TYR A 251 -17.00 9.08 -26.86
N PHE A 252 -16.00 8.63 -27.59
CA PHE A 252 -15.78 7.22 -27.85
C PHE A 252 -14.42 6.81 -27.28
N LYS A 253 -14.37 5.64 -26.62
CA LYS A 253 -13.14 5.03 -26.14
C LYS A 253 -12.65 4.02 -27.18
N GLU A 254 -11.53 4.30 -27.83
CA GLU A 254 -10.82 3.26 -28.59
C GLU A 254 -10.14 2.30 -27.60
N MET A 255 -10.58 1.05 -27.55
CA MET A 255 -9.86 -0.03 -26.86
C MET A 255 -8.82 -0.58 -27.83
N LYS A 256 -7.54 -0.52 -27.42
CA LYS A 256 -6.47 -1.29 -28.05
C LYS A 256 -6.32 -2.62 -27.34
#